data_44276b932df6950aeaf564df1da0c716
#
_entry.id   44276b932df6950aeaf564df1da0c716
#
_cell.length_a   1.000
_cell.length_b   1.000
_cell.length_c   1.000
_cell.angle_alpha   90.00
_cell.angle_beta   90.00
_cell.angle_gamma   90.00
#
_symmetry.space_group_name_H-M   'P 1'
#
loop_
_entity.id
_entity.type
_entity.pdbx_description
1 polymer ?
#
loop_
_entity_poly.entity_id
_entity_poly.type
_entity_poly.pdbx_seq_one_letter_code
_entity_poly.pdbx_strand_id
1 'polypeptide(L)'
;MNYNSRHNPGTWQLKTPLAIARSHPATAVYEDKIYAFGGGGPAFKSLNSVEVYDPQSDKWTPRRDMPSLRSGAMAITVGDRIYVMGGGFKKPDGKFKFLPTVEIYDPRTDTWEPGPDMLRPHDYPAAALVGGKIYIIGGHHPDATEGGPQTDPGFSFCEQLDPGEADWQEIAPLPTPRFASAAVTYKGHILTLGGVAFSPQGFNEYDCVEIYDPSQNLWTRSTDVVLPRPVAAHGTCILQNKLYVMGGFSGEEGIGTTTAVYDFQLASWRSLAPLPQRQAAMGVVVLNHTIYLIGGWAADRSVMNSVVALDVPLEN
;
A
#
# COMPACT_ATOMS: atom_id res chain seq x y z
N MET A 1 -8.83 16.33 35.28
CA MET A 1 -8.77 14.86 35.48
C MET A 1 -7.94 14.31 34.33
N ASN A 2 -6.72 13.88 34.63
CA ASN A 2 -5.78 13.37 33.62
C ASN A 2 -6.22 11.98 33.18
N TYR A 3 -6.77 11.85 31.98
CA TYR A 3 -6.86 10.57 31.29
C TYR A 3 -5.46 10.20 30.77
N ASN A 4 -4.62 9.65 31.66
CA ASN A 4 -3.47 8.87 31.26
C ASN A 4 -3.99 7.52 30.73
N SER A 5 -4.36 7.43 29.46
CA SER A 5 -4.42 6.16 28.76
C SER A 5 -2.97 5.63 28.75
N ARG A 6 -2.70 4.65 29.61
CA ARG A 6 -1.41 3.95 29.63
C ARG A 6 -1.24 3.27 28.27
N HIS A 7 -0.56 3.95 27.34
CA HIS A 7 -0.09 3.36 26.10
C HIS A 7 0.90 2.25 26.50
N ASN A 8 0.54 1.03 26.16
CA ASN A 8 1.41 -0.13 26.35
C ASN A 8 2.23 -0.25 25.04
N PRO A 9 3.47 0.28 25.00
CA PRO A 9 4.26 0.28 23.78
C PRO A 9 4.47 -1.15 23.28
N GLY A 10 4.40 -1.36 21.96
CA GLY A 10 4.58 -2.65 21.35
C GLY A 10 3.31 -3.52 21.26
N THR A 11 2.13 -2.98 21.63
CA THR A 11 0.84 -3.65 21.45
C THR A 11 -0.06 -2.87 20.50
N TRP A 12 -0.82 -3.60 19.67
CA TRP A 12 -1.81 -3.01 18.77
C TRP A 12 -2.98 -2.40 19.55
N GLN A 13 -3.37 -1.22 19.16
CA GLN A 13 -4.51 -0.49 19.73
C GLN A 13 -5.57 -0.24 18.66
N LEU A 14 -6.83 -0.45 19.01
CA LEU A 14 -7.94 -0.02 18.17
C LEU A 14 -8.07 1.50 18.21
N LYS A 15 -8.32 2.09 17.06
CA LYS A 15 -8.64 3.51 16.88
C LYS A 15 -10.06 3.66 16.32
N THR A 16 -10.57 4.88 16.32
CA THR A 16 -11.87 5.16 15.70
C THR A 16 -11.88 4.62 14.26
N PRO A 17 -12.87 3.78 13.91
CA PRO A 17 -12.95 3.19 12.58
C PRO A 17 -13.33 4.22 11.51
N LEU A 18 -13.01 3.91 10.24
CA LEU A 18 -13.51 4.63 9.07
C LEU A 18 -15.05 4.64 9.06
N ALA A 19 -15.65 5.69 8.52
CA ALA A 19 -17.08 5.73 8.30
C ALA A 19 -17.53 4.72 7.23
N ILE A 20 -16.70 4.51 6.20
CA ILE A 20 -16.96 3.57 5.10
C ILE A 20 -15.92 2.45 5.11
N ALA A 21 -16.37 1.20 5.24
CA ALA A 21 -15.51 0.03 5.11
C ALA A 21 -14.87 -0.01 3.72
N ARG A 22 -13.55 -0.26 3.68
CA ARG A 22 -12.79 -0.28 2.42
C ARG A 22 -11.59 -1.21 2.48
N SER A 23 -11.39 -1.97 1.43
CA SER A 23 -10.15 -2.71 1.17
C SER A 23 -9.28 -1.95 0.17
N HIS A 24 -7.98 -2.18 0.21
CA HIS A 24 -7.03 -1.54 -0.71
C HIS A 24 -7.24 -0.01 -0.84
N PRO A 25 -7.44 0.73 0.26
CA PRO A 25 -7.43 2.17 0.18
C PRO A 25 -6.03 2.65 -0.18
N ALA A 26 -5.94 3.67 -1.00
CA ALA A 26 -4.71 4.45 -1.09
C ALA A 26 -4.60 5.31 0.18
N THR A 27 -3.43 5.31 0.82
CA THR A 27 -3.24 6.04 2.07
C THR A 27 -1.98 6.91 2.02
N ALA A 28 -2.08 8.11 2.58
CA ALA A 28 -0.96 9.04 2.66
C ALA A 28 -1.01 9.83 3.97
N VAL A 29 0.14 10.37 4.35
CA VAL A 29 0.25 11.33 5.46
C VAL A 29 0.53 12.70 4.87
N TYR A 30 -0.20 13.70 5.35
CA TYR A 30 0.13 15.08 5.10
C TYR A 30 0.03 15.86 6.41
N GLU A 31 1.10 16.57 6.77
CA GLU A 31 1.27 17.13 8.11
C GLU A 31 1.02 16.06 9.19
N ASP A 32 0.23 16.34 10.19
CA ASP A 32 -0.07 15.40 11.29
C ASP A 32 -1.39 14.62 11.05
N LYS A 33 -1.80 14.42 9.81
CA LYS A 33 -3.07 13.75 9.45
C LYS A 33 -2.86 12.62 8.47
N ILE A 34 -3.75 11.63 8.55
CA ILE A 34 -3.77 10.46 7.69
C ILE A 34 -4.96 10.55 6.74
N TYR A 35 -4.72 10.39 5.47
CA TYR A 35 -5.73 10.40 4.41
C TYR A 35 -5.96 8.99 3.88
N ALA A 36 -7.23 8.63 3.68
CA ALA A 36 -7.65 7.39 3.04
C ALA A 36 -8.50 7.71 1.81
N PHE A 37 -8.04 7.29 0.65
CA PHE A 37 -8.64 7.56 -0.65
C PHE A 37 -9.22 6.29 -1.26
N GLY A 38 -10.46 6.33 -1.72
CA GLY A 38 -11.10 5.26 -2.46
C GLY A 38 -11.04 3.89 -1.79
N GLY A 39 -10.65 2.89 -2.55
CA GLY A 39 -10.63 1.49 -2.15
C GLY A 39 -11.84 0.71 -2.65
N GLY A 40 -11.84 -0.61 -2.40
CA GLY A 40 -12.98 -1.48 -2.64
C GLY A 40 -13.92 -1.49 -1.45
N GLY A 41 -15.12 -0.99 -1.63
CA GLY A 41 -16.20 -1.01 -0.64
C GLY A 41 -16.96 -2.35 -0.63
N PRO A 42 -18.09 -2.44 0.11
CA PRO A 42 -18.95 -3.61 0.14
C PRO A 42 -19.38 -4.02 -1.28
N ALA A 43 -19.51 -5.33 -1.50
CA ALA A 43 -19.85 -5.93 -2.80
C ALA A 43 -18.87 -5.57 -3.94
N PHE A 44 -17.59 -5.35 -3.62
CA PHE A 44 -16.53 -4.98 -4.57
C PHE A 44 -16.81 -3.69 -5.37
N LYS A 45 -17.61 -2.79 -4.82
CA LYS A 45 -17.86 -1.48 -5.42
C LYS A 45 -16.67 -0.56 -5.14
N SER A 46 -15.98 -0.12 -6.20
CA SER A 46 -14.90 0.85 -6.04
C SER A 46 -15.45 2.19 -5.53
N LEU A 47 -14.72 2.81 -4.63
CA LEU A 47 -15.07 4.05 -3.96
C LEU A 47 -14.28 5.22 -4.57
N ASN A 48 -14.83 6.42 -4.45
CA ASN A 48 -14.12 7.69 -4.66
C ASN A 48 -14.10 8.56 -3.40
N SER A 49 -14.72 8.10 -2.32
CA SER A 49 -14.77 8.85 -1.07
C SER A 49 -13.40 9.00 -0.42
N VAL A 50 -13.20 10.16 0.21
CA VAL A 50 -11.98 10.51 0.93
C VAL A 50 -12.31 10.80 2.39
N GLU A 51 -11.54 10.21 3.29
CA GLU A 51 -11.63 10.47 4.72
C GLU A 51 -10.25 10.86 5.27
N VAL A 52 -10.23 11.83 6.18
CA VAL A 52 -9.01 12.25 6.88
C VAL A 52 -9.13 11.97 8.37
N TYR A 53 -8.11 11.33 8.92
CA TYR A 53 -7.99 11.00 10.33
C TYR A 53 -7.08 11.99 11.04
N ASP A 54 -7.55 12.48 12.15
CA ASP A 54 -6.78 13.30 13.08
C ASP A 54 -6.46 12.46 14.34
N PRO A 55 -5.20 12.05 14.53
CA PRO A 55 -4.80 11.22 15.68
C PRO A 55 -4.95 11.94 17.04
N GLN A 56 -4.94 13.26 17.08
CA GLN A 56 -5.08 14.01 18.32
C GLN A 56 -6.49 13.96 18.87
N SER A 57 -7.48 14.01 17.98
CA SER A 57 -8.90 13.94 18.34
C SER A 57 -9.48 12.52 18.20
N ASP A 58 -8.73 11.57 17.65
CA ASP A 58 -9.18 10.21 17.28
C ASP A 58 -10.47 10.24 16.45
N LYS A 59 -10.50 11.05 15.37
CA LYS A 59 -11.70 11.24 14.54
C LYS A 59 -11.37 11.22 13.06
N TRP A 60 -12.29 10.62 12.29
CA TRP A 60 -12.35 10.72 10.84
C TRP A 60 -13.31 11.83 10.42
N THR A 61 -12.95 12.59 9.40
CA THR A 61 -13.82 13.58 8.76
C THR A 61 -13.77 13.40 7.24
N PRO A 62 -14.93 13.52 6.54
CA PRO A 62 -14.95 13.43 5.08
C PRO A 62 -14.25 14.63 4.45
N ARG A 63 -13.71 14.39 3.25
CA ARG A 63 -13.15 15.40 2.36
C ARG A 63 -13.81 15.28 1.00
N ARG A 64 -13.44 16.21 0.08
CA ARG A 64 -13.94 16.17 -1.29
C ARG A 64 -13.59 14.84 -1.95
N ASP A 65 -14.58 14.16 -2.50
CA ASP A 65 -14.42 12.91 -3.22
C ASP A 65 -13.46 13.07 -4.40
N MET A 66 -12.74 11.99 -4.72
CA MET A 66 -11.92 11.90 -5.93
C MET A 66 -12.80 12.04 -7.18
N PRO A 67 -12.28 12.61 -8.27
CA PRO A 67 -12.97 12.62 -9.56
C PRO A 67 -13.31 11.21 -10.08
N SER A 68 -12.47 10.21 -9.80
CA SER A 68 -12.63 8.83 -10.28
C SER A 68 -12.87 7.84 -9.14
N LEU A 69 -13.73 6.84 -9.42
CA LEU A 69 -13.82 5.62 -8.60
C LEU A 69 -12.56 4.80 -8.79
N ARG A 70 -11.89 4.37 -7.71
CA ARG A 70 -10.71 3.51 -7.80
C ARG A 70 -10.47 2.69 -6.54
N SER A 71 -10.08 1.44 -6.75
CA SER A 71 -9.58 0.49 -5.75
C SER A 71 -8.18 0.07 -6.18
N GLY A 72 -7.30 -0.28 -5.25
CA GLY A 72 -5.94 -0.70 -5.60
C GLY A 72 -5.04 0.41 -6.16
N ALA A 73 -5.41 1.68 -5.93
CA ALA A 73 -4.57 2.82 -6.24
C ALA A 73 -3.48 3.03 -5.18
N MET A 74 -2.46 3.80 -5.52
CA MET A 74 -1.42 4.23 -4.59
C MET A 74 -1.52 5.73 -4.33
N ALA A 75 -1.14 6.15 -3.12
CA ALA A 75 -1.06 7.57 -2.78
C ALA A 75 0.31 7.92 -2.21
N ILE A 76 0.89 9.01 -2.69
CA ILE A 76 2.20 9.51 -2.24
C ILE A 76 2.12 11.01 -2.04
N THR A 77 2.58 11.48 -0.89
CA THR A 77 2.73 12.90 -0.60
C THR A 77 4.06 13.41 -1.13
N VAL A 78 4.02 14.46 -1.95
CA VAL A 78 5.20 15.19 -2.40
C VAL A 78 4.99 16.68 -2.16
N GLY A 79 5.81 17.27 -1.31
CA GLY A 79 5.60 18.65 -0.87
C GLY A 79 4.21 18.84 -0.24
N ASP A 80 3.45 19.77 -0.79
CA ASP A 80 2.10 20.10 -0.29
C ASP A 80 0.98 19.38 -1.05
N ARG A 81 1.28 18.35 -1.84
CA ARG A 81 0.32 17.65 -2.69
C ARG A 81 0.33 16.15 -2.41
N ILE A 82 -0.83 15.53 -2.58
CA ILE A 82 -0.97 14.07 -2.54
C ILE A 82 -1.35 13.60 -3.93
N TYR A 83 -0.48 12.77 -4.50
CA TYR A 83 -0.68 12.14 -5.80
C TYR A 83 -1.39 10.81 -5.60
N VAL A 84 -2.57 10.62 -6.20
CA VAL A 84 -3.32 9.36 -6.20
C VAL A 84 -3.27 8.78 -7.61
N MET A 85 -2.69 7.58 -7.74
CA MET A 85 -2.25 7.04 -9.02
C MET A 85 -2.79 5.64 -9.25
N GLY A 86 -3.20 5.34 -10.47
CA GLY A 86 -3.61 4.01 -10.88
C GLY A 86 -4.86 3.48 -10.18
N GLY A 87 -4.84 2.18 -9.90
CA GLY A 87 -5.99 1.44 -9.45
C GLY A 87 -6.99 1.16 -10.57
N GLY A 88 -8.16 0.69 -10.20
CA GLY A 88 -9.18 0.36 -11.17
C GLY A 88 -10.58 0.33 -10.57
N PHE A 89 -11.55 0.08 -11.43
CA PHE A 89 -12.94 -0.09 -11.02
C PHE A 89 -13.66 -1.12 -11.88
N LYS A 90 -14.69 -1.72 -11.29
CA LYS A 90 -15.56 -2.67 -12.00
C LYS A 90 -16.62 -1.91 -12.78
N LYS A 91 -16.65 -2.14 -14.10
CA LYS A 91 -17.68 -1.59 -15.01
C LYS A 91 -19.03 -2.29 -14.83
N PRO A 92 -20.14 -1.70 -15.33
CA PRO A 92 -21.46 -2.33 -15.31
C PRO A 92 -21.52 -3.69 -16.01
N ASP A 93 -20.67 -3.91 -17.02
CA ASP A 93 -20.55 -5.18 -17.75
C ASP A 93 -19.79 -6.27 -16.95
N GLY A 94 -19.36 -5.97 -15.74
CA GLY A 94 -18.63 -6.88 -14.85
C GLY A 94 -17.12 -6.92 -15.06
N LYS A 95 -16.60 -6.30 -16.11
CA LYS A 95 -15.16 -6.23 -16.39
C LYS A 95 -14.49 -5.13 -15.57
N PHE A 96 -13.23 -5.33 -15.25
CA PHE A 96 -12.42 -4.29 -14.60
C PHE A 96 -11.85 -3.33 -15.65
N LYS A 97 -11.70 -2.08 -15.28
CA LYS A 97 -10.93 -1.06 -15.99
C LYS A 97 -9.80 -0.59 -15.10
N PHE A 98 -8.57 -0.81 -15.53
CA PHE A 98 -7.38 -0.26 -14.88
C PHE A 98 -7.09 1.14 -15.39
N LEU A 99 -6.56 1.98 -14.53
CA LEU A 99 -6.41 3.41 -14.79
C LEU A 99 -4.93 3.80 -14.92
N PRO A 100 -4.56 4.54 -15.97
CA PRO A 100 -3.28 5.23 -16.03
C PRO A 100 -3.33 6.61 -15.36
N THR A 101 -4.52 7.09 -14.99
CA THR A 101 -4.73 8.46 -14.55
C THR A 101 -4.16 8.74 -13.17
N VAL A 102 -3.61 9.95 -13.04
CA VAL A 102 -3.13 10.54 -11.79
C VAL A 102 -4.05 11.69 -11.40
N GLU A 103 -4.48 11.70 -10.16
CA GLU A 103 -5.26 12.78 -9.56
C GLU A 103 -4.47 13.38 -8.40
N ILE A 104 -4.30 14.69 -8.41
CA ILE A 104 -3.48 15.40 -7.42
C ILE A 104 -4.42 16.15 -6.47
N TYR A 105 -4.31 15.86 -5.19
CA TYR A 105 -5.09 16.48 -4.13
C TYR A 105 -4.30 17.55 -3.41
N ASP A 106 -4.92 18.74 -3.24
CA ASP A 106 -4.43 19.78 -2.34
C ASP A 106 -5.16 19.68 -0.99
N PRO A 107 -4.50 19.20 0.08
CA PRO A 107 -5.14 19.05 1.39
C PRO A 107 -5.54 20.39 2.04
N ARG A 108 -4.90 21.50 1.66
CA ARG A 108 -5.14 22.83 2.25
C ARG A 108 -6.42 23.47 1.72
N THR A 109 -6.72 23.22 0.44
CA THR A 109 -7.89 23.80 -0.25
C THR A 109 -9.03 22.82 -0.45
N ASP A 110 -8.80 21.53 -0.15
CA ASP A 110 -9.73 20.42 -0.39
C ASP A 110 -10.16 20.35 -1.87
N THR A 111 -9.18 20.41 -2.78
CA THR A 111 -9.42 20.43 -4.24
C THR A 111 -8.59 19.42 -4.97
N TRP A 112 -9.07 19.00 -6.14
CA TRP A 112 -8.41 18.05 -7.03
C TRP A 112 -8.01 18.72 -8.33
N GLU A 113 -6.87 18.33 -8.87
CA GLU A 113 -6.41 18.65 -10.22
C GLU A 113 -5.88 17.39 -10.93
N PRO A 114 -5.95 17.31 -12.27
CA PRO A 114 -5.36 16.21 -13.00
C PRO A 114 -3.83 16.30 -12.96
N GLY A 115 -3.17 15.16 -12.77
CA GLY A 115 -1.73 15.00 -12.96
C GLY A 115 -1.42 14.40 -14.34
N PRO A 116 -0.15 14.25 -14.69
CA PRO A 116 0.28 13.56 -15.90
C PRO A 116 -0.08 12.07 -15.81
N ASP A 117 -0.76 11.56 -16.83
CA ASP A 117 -1.11 10.14 -16.89
C ASP A 117 0.14 9.26 -16.98
N MET A 118 0.12 8.14 -16.28
CA MET A 118 1.14 7.10 -16.36
C MET A 118 1.22 6.52 -17.78
N LEU A 119 2.37 6.00 -18.16
CA LEU A 119 2.58 5.37 -19.47
C LEU A 119 1.72 4.13 -19.67
N ARG A 120 1.41 3.44 -18.58
CA ARG A 120 0.58 2.24 -18.56
C ARG A 120 -0.42 2.28 -17.39
N PRO A 121 -1.59 1.63 -17.51
CA PRO A 121 -2.48 1.44 -16.38
C PRO A 121 -1.84 0.47 -15.37
N HIS A 122 -1.90 0.82 -14.09
CA HIS A 122 -1.44 -0.01 -12.99
C HIS A 122 -2.58 -0.22 -11.98
N ASP A 123 -2.87 -1.47 -11.66
CA ASP A 123 -3.84 -1.84 -10.62
C ASP A 123 -3.16 -2.75 -9.59
N TYR A 124 -3.31 -2.45 -8.31
CA TYR A 124 -2.57 -3.06 -7.21
C TYR A 124 -1.03 -3.07 -7.40
N PRO A 125 -0.42 -1.96 -7.86
CA PRO A 125 1.03 -1.85 -7.93
C PRO A 125 1.62 -1.67 -6.53
N ALA A 126 2.94 -1.72 -6.46
CA ALA A 126 3.69 -1.10 -5.39
C ALA A 126 4.11 0.33 -5.78
N ALA A 127 4.31 1.20 -4.79
CA ALA A 127 4.79 2.56 -5.04
C ALA A 127 5.80 3.01 -3.98
N ALA A 128 6.72 3.87 -4.39
CA ALA A 128 7.74 4.43 -3.51
C ALA A 128 8.10 5.86 -3.89
N LEU A 129 8.63 6.61 -2.93
CA LEU A 129 9.19 7.94 -3.13
C LEU A 129 10.69 7.90 -2.82
N VAL A 130 11.53 8.22 -3.79
CA VAL A 130 13.00 8.28 -3.63
C VAL A 130 13.53 9.53 -4.30
N GLY A 131 14.32 10.32 -3.57
CA GLY A 131 14.93 11.52 -4.11
C GLY A 131 13.94 12.55 -4.67
N GLY A 132 12.71 12.58 -4.13
CA GLY A 132 11.63 13.44 -4.61
C GLY A 132 10.88 12.91 -5.82
N LYS A 133 11.28 11.78 -6.39
CA LYS A 133 10.61 11.12 -7.52
C LYS A 133 9.68 10.02 -7.07
N ILE A 134 8.54 9.91 -7.75
CA ILE A 134 7.53 8.87 -7.54
C ILE A 134 7.87 7.68 -8.44
N TYR A 135 7.78 6.47 -7.89
CA TYR A 135 7.98 5.21 -8.60
C TYR A 135 6.74 4.35 -8.49
N ILE A 136 6.27 3.79 -9.62
CA ILE A 136 5.20 2.81 -9.70
C ILE A 136 5.77 1.50 -10.24
N ILE A 137 5.47 0.40 -9.57
CA ILE A 137 6.15 -0.88 -9.77
C ILE A 137 5.13 -1.99 -9.90
N GLY A 138 5.10 -2.67 -11.04
CA GLY A 138 4.29 -3.87 -11.25
C GLY A 138 2.78 -3.63 -11.15
N GLY A 139 2.07 -4.58 -10.60
CA GLY A 139 0.61 -4.60 -10.49
C GLY A 139 -0.01 -5.73 -11.29
N HIS A 140 -1.34 -5.71 -11.46
CA HIS A 140 -2.05 -6.63 -12.36
C HIS A 140 -1.60 -6.42 -13.81
N HIS A 141 -1.48 -7.52 -14.55
CA HIS A 141 -1.22 -7.42 -15.98
C HIS A 141 -2.41 -6.74 -16.68
N PRO A 142 -2.19 -5.75 -17.57
CA PRO A 142 -3.28 -5.02 -18.23
C PRO A 142 -4.31 -5.93 -18.93
N ASP A 143 -3.86 -7.04 -19.48
CA ASP A 143 -4.72 -8.01 -20.18
C ASP A 143 -5.57 -8.87 -19.23
N ALA A 144 -5.28 -8.87 -17.92
CA ALA A 144 -6.09 -9.58 -16.92
C ALA A 144 -7.52 -9.03 -16.77
N THR A 145 -7.84 -7.92 -17.45
CA THR A 145 -9.17 -7.31 -17.44
C THR A 145 -10.20 -8.01 -18.31
N GLU A 146 -9.75 -8.82 -19.28
CA GLU A 146 -10.61 -9.35 -20.33
C GLU A 146 -11.19 -10.73 -20.04
N GLY A 147 -12.18 -10.79 -19.17
CA GLY A 147 -13.05 -11.96 -19.18
C GLY A 147 -12.81 -13.01 -18.12
N GLY A 148 -12.26 -12.62 -17.00
CA GLY A 148 -12.04 -13.51 -15.87
C GLY A 148 -10.80 -14.37 -16.09
N PRO A 149 -9.74 -14.07 -15.41
CA PRO A 149 -8.44 -14.62 -15.73
C PRO A 149 -8.40 -16.08 -15.34
N GLN A 150 -8.11 -16.87 -16.32
CA GLN A 150 -7.45 -18.13 -16.02
C GLN A 150 -5.99 -17.91 -15.65
N THR A 151 -5.46 -16.70 -15.91
CA THR A 151 -4.08 -16.33 -15.56
C THR A 151 -3.94 -14.81 -15.36
N ASP A 152 -3.14 -14.41 -14.41
CA ASP A 152 -2.58 -13.06 -14.26
C ASP A 152 -1.10 -13.20 -13.90
N PRO A 153 -0.20 -13.14 -14.88
CA PRO A 153 1.23 -13.35 -14.65
C PRO A 153 1.88 -12.24 -13.81
N GLY A 154 1.10 -11.24 -13.39
CA GLY A 154 1.61 -10.00 -12.83
C GLY A 154 2.22 -9.10 -13.92
N PHE A 155 2.56 -7.89 -13.53
CA PHE A 155 3.14 -6.90 -14.42
C PHE A 155 4.59 -6.62 -14.01
N SER A 156 5.49 -6.56 -14.99
CA SER A 156 6.89 -6.20 -14.75
C SER A 156 7.19 -4.73 -15.03
N PHE A 157 6.26 -4.04 -15.70
CA PHE A 157 6.46 -2.66 -16.10
C PHE A 157 6.61 -1.75 -14.88
N CYS A 158 7.61 -0.87 -14.94
CA CYS A 158 7.91 0.10 -13.90
C CYS A 158 8.16 1.46 -14.52
N GLU A 159 7.71 2.49 -13.85
CA GLU A 159 7.86 3.85 -14.31
C GLU A 159 8.06 4.83 -13.16
N GLN A 160 8.65 5.98 -13.47
CA GLN A 160 8.90 7.06 -12.51
C GLN A 160 8.37 8.39 -13.02
N LEU A 161 7.98 9.24 -12.07
CA LEU A 161 7.66 10.65 -12.31
C LEU A 161 8.55 11.52 -11.42
N ASP A 162 9.20 12.52 -12.02
CA ASP A 162 9.64 13.69 -11.28
C ASP A 162 8.46 14.67 -11.22
N PRO A 163 7.94 15.01 -10.03
CA PRO A 163 6.75 15.86 -9.93
C PRO A 163 6.89 17.27 -10.54
N GLY A 164 8.10 17.69 -10.89
CA GLY A 164 8.36 18.89 -11.64
C GLY A 164 8.26 18.75 -13.16
N GLU A 165 8.18 17.52 -13.66
CA GLU A 165 8.13 17.18 -15.09
C GLU A 165 6.70 16.85 -15.54
N ALA A 166 6.47 16.93 -16.84
CA ALA A 166 5.16 16.67 -17.44
C ALA A 166 4.91 15.18 -17.73
N ASP A 167 5.97 14.39 -17.85
CA ASP A 167 5.90 13.04 -18.39
C ASP A 167 6.52 12.00 -17.46
N TRP A 168 5.86 10.85 -17.37
CA TRP A 168 6.41 9.63 -16.76
C TRP A 168 7.51 9.04 -17.65
N GLN A 169 8.47 8.40 -17.03
CA GLN A 169 9.58 7.73 -17.68
C GLN A 169 9.61 6.25 -17.31
N GLU A 170 9.73 5.39 -18.32
CA GLU A 170 9.97 3.96 -18.11
C GLU A 170 11.33 3.75 -17.45
N ILE A 171 11.36 2.82 -16.50
CA ILE A 171 12.58 2.37 -15.82
C ILE A 171 12.77 0.86 -16.02
N ALA A 172 13.91 0.32 -15.59
CA ALA A 172 14.18 -1.12 -15.68
C ALA A 172 13.01 -1.94 -15.11
N PRO A 173 12.54 -2.96 -15.84
CA PRO A 173 11.38 -3.75 -15.42
C PRO A 173 11.68 -4.59 -14.19
N LEU A 174 10.67 -4.80 -13.37
CA LEU A 174 10.73 -5.70 -12.21
C LEU A 174 11.08 -7.13 -12.64
N PRO A 175 12.15 -7.76 -12.12
CA PRO A 175 12.60 -9.08 -12.57
C PRO A 175 11.57 -10.19 -12.37
N THR A 176 10.80 -10.12 -11.28
CA THR A 176 9.71 -11.07 -11.00
C THR A 176 8.37 -10.34 -11.10
N PRO A 177 7.62 -10.48 -12.21
CA PRO A 177 6.33 -9.81 -12.39
C PRO A 177 5.36 -10.22 -11.28
N ARG A 178 4.66 -9.22 -10.70
CA ARG A 178 3.75 -9.48 -9.57
C ARG A 178 2.77 -8.34 -9.34
N PHE A 179 1.68 -8.65 -8.67
CA PHE A 179 0.74 -7.68 -8.12
C PHE A 179 0.56 -7.88 -6.62
N ALA A 180 -0.12 -6.96 -5.95
CA ALA A 180 -0.34 -6.98 -4.50
C ALA A 180 0.96 -7.17 -3.68
N SER A 181 2.07 -6.69 -4.23
CA SER A 181 3.35 -6.54 -3.51
C SER A 181 3.37 -5.21 -2.76
N ALA A 182 4.34 -5.05 -1.88
CA ALA A 182 4.60 -3.78 -1.22
C ALA A 182 5.97 -3.23 -1.63
N ALA A 183 6.14 -1.90 -1.57
CA ALA A 183 7.43 -1.28 -1.73
C ALA A 183 7.71 -0.32 -0.57
N VAL A 184 8.97 -0.23 -0.18
CA VAL A 184 9.47 0.72 0.81
C VAL A 184 10.78 1.32 0.34
N THR A 185 11.04 2.54 0.77
CA THR A 185 12.32 3.21 0.53
C THR A 185 13.25 2.98 1.71
N TYR A 186 14.46 2.51 1.42
CA TYR A 186 15.51 2.31 2.41
C TYR A 186 16.87 2.73 1.85
N LYS A 187 17.53 3.71 2.49
CA LYS A 187 18.85 4.23 2.12
C LYS A 187 18.97 4.59 0.63
N GLY A 188 17.94 5.24 0.08
CA GLY A 188 17.93 5.68 -1.32
C GLY A 188 17.62 4.60 -2.36
N HIS A 189 17.30 3.39 -1.93
CA HIS A 189 16.87 2.27 -2.77
C HIS A 189 15.40 1.94 -2.52
N ILE A 190 14.77 1.28 -3.48
CA ILE A 190 13.42 0.75 -3.33
C ILE A 190 13.52 -0.76 -3.08
N LEU A 191 12.92 -1.22 -2.00
CA LEU A 191 12.75 -2.64 -1.72
C LEU A 191 11.32 -3.03 -2.08
N THR A 192 11.16 -3.93 -3.06
CA THR A 192 9.85 -4.50 -3.42
C THR A 192 9.75 -5.90 -2.84
N LEU A 193 8.68 -6.17 -2.09
CA LEU A 193 8.56 -7.33 -1.23
C LEU A 193 7.29 -8.13 -1.53
N GLY A 194 7.41 -9.44 -1.49
CA GLY A 194 6.26 -10.34 -1.57
C GLY A 194 5.45 -10.17 -2.84
N GLY A 195 4.14 -10.27 -2.73
CA GLY A 195 3.21 -10.20 -3.86
C GLY A 195 2.92 -11.56 -4.46
N VAL A 196 2.19 -11.56 -5.55
CA VAL A 196 1.64 -12.79 -6.15
C VAL A 196 1.51 -12.64 -7.66
N ALA A 197 1.56 -13.75 -8.37
CA ALA A 197 1.06 -13.92 -9.72
C ALA A 197 0.06 -15.07 -9.75
N PHE A 198 -0.81 -15.13 -10.74
CA PHE A 198 -1.81 -16.17 -10.87
C PHE A 198 -1.59 -16.96 -12.16
N SER A 199 -1.50 -18.27 -12.04
CA SER A 199 -1.37 -19.22 -13.15
C SER A 199 -2.53 -20.22 -13.15
N PRO A 200 -2.71 -21.05 -14.20
CA PRO A 200 -3.70 -22.11 -14.19
C PRO A 200 -3.54 -23.11 -13.04
N GLN A 201 -2.36 -23.20 -12.45
CA GLN A 201 -2.05 -24.05 -11.30
C GLN A 201 -2.39 -23.39 -9.95
N GLY A 202 -2.80 -22.12 -9.96
CA GLY A 202 -3.13 -21.32 -8.78
C GLY A 202 -2.23 -20.13 -8.56
N PHE A 203 -2.19 -19.65 -7.32
CA PHE A 203 -1.35 -18.52 -6.94
C PHE A 203 0.11 -18.94 -6.80
N ASN A 204 1.01 -18.13 -7.39
CA ASN A 204 2.44 -18.16 -7.15
C ASN A 204 2.78 -16.99 -6.23
N GLU A 205 2.92 -17.26 -4.95
CA GLU A 205 3.23 -16.26 -3.94
C GLU A 205 4.74 -16.15 -3.74
N TYR A 206 5.20 -14.94 -3.43
CA TYR A 206 6.62 -14.64 -3.34
C TYR A 206 7.02 -14.25 -1.91
N ASP A 207 8.20 -14.73 -1.51
CA ASP A 207 8.92 -14.32 -0.30
C ASP A 207 10.16 -13.45 -0.61
N CYS A 208 10.46 -13.30 -1.89
CA CYS A 208 11.65 -12.57 -2.32
C CYS A 208 11.51 -11.06 -2.14
N VAL A 209 12.65 -10.44 -1.91
CA VAL A 209 12.82 -8.98 -1.94
C VAL A 209 13.72 -8.63 -3.11
N GLU A 210 13.25 -7.71 -3.95
CA GLU A 210 14.00 -7.15 -5.06
C GLU A 210 14.29 -5.68 -4.78
N ILE A 211 15.54 -5.30 -5.00
CA ILE A 211 16.08 -3.97 -4.65
C ILE A 211 16.37 -3.22 -5.95
N TYR A 212 15.76 -2.06 -6.09
CA TYR A 212 16.02 -1.14 -7.19
C TYR A 212 16.99 -0.05 -6.75
N ASP A 213 18.05 0.13 -7.54
CA ASP A 213 18.98 1.26 -7.43
C ASP A 213 18.62 2.33 -8.49
N PRO A 214 18.02 3.46 -8.09
CA PRO A 214 17.66 4.51 -9.02
C PRO A 214 18.86 5.13 -9.75
N SER A 215 20.04 5.12 -9.15
CA SER A 215 21.24 5.71 -9.75
C SER A 215 21.79 4.89 -10.91
N GLN A 216 21.54 3.58 -10.90
CA GLN A 216 22.00 2.64 -11.93
C GLN A 216 20.87 2.17 -12.84
N ASN A 217 19.61 2.50 -12.51
CA ASN A 217 18.41 1.94 -13.15
C ASN A 217 18.47 0.41 -13.20
N LEU A 218 18.76 -0.23 -12.06
CA LEU A 218 19.04 -1.66 -11.99
C LEU A 218 18.33 -2.30 -10.80
N TRP A 219 17.70 -3.47 -11.05
CA TRP A 219 17.18 -4.35 -10.03
C TRP A 219 18.18 -5.42 -9.66
N THR A 220 18.25 -5.75 -8.37
CA THR A 220 18.97 -6.89 -7.82
C THR A 220 18.09 -7.66 -6.86
N ARG A 221 18.22 -8.99 -6.81
CA ARG A 221 17.51 -9.79 -5.80
C ARG A 221 18.31 -9.78 -4.50
N SER A 222 17.65 -9.46 -3.40
CA SER A 222 18.28 -9.54 -2.08
C SER A 222 18.58 -10.99 -1.70
N THR A 223 19.78 -11.22 -1.16
CA THR A 223 20.17 -12.47 -0.52
C THR A 223 20.02 -12.39 1.01
N ASP A 224 20.05 -11.21 1.56
CA ASP A 224 20.09 -10.94 3.00
C ASP A 224 18.69 -10.77 3.58
N VAL A 225 17.79 -10.13 2.81
CA VAL A 225 16.41 -9.91 3.21
C VAL A 225 15.51 -10.82 2.38
N VAL A 226 15.01 -11.87 2.99
CA VAL A 226 13.97 -12.74 2.45
C VAL A 226 12.83 -12.76 3.45
N LEU A 227 11.59 -12.65 3.01
CA LEU A 227 10.44 -12.67 3.92
C LEU A 227 10.35 -14.02 4.64
N PRO A 228 9.89 -14.06 5.89
CA PRO A 228 9.76 -15.31 6.64
C PRO A 228 8.82 -16.33 5.99
N ARG A 229 7.94 -15.87 5.11
CA ARG A 229 7.01 -16.68 4.32
C ARG A 229 6.58 -15.90 3.07
N PRO A 230 6.13 -16.60 2.01
CA PRO A 230 5.45 -15.96 0.91
C PRO A 230 4.18 -15.23 1.39
N VAL A 231 3.96 -14.02 0.91
CA VAL A 231 2.79 -13.22 1.32
C VAL A 231 2.46 -12.15 0.28
N ALA A 232 1.17 -11.93 0.06
CA ALA A 232 0.63 -10.88 -0.79
C ALA A 232 -0.34 -9.97 -0.02
N ALA A 233 -0.61 -8.78 -0.53
CA ALA A 233 -1.54 -7.81 0.06
C ALA A 233 -1.28 -7.56 1.57
N HIS A 234 -0.02 -7.58 1.94
CA HIS A 234 0.44 -7.37 3.31
C HIS A 234 0.75 -5.89 3.56
N GLY A 235 0.69 -5.48 4.82
CA GLY A 235 1.17 -4.17 5.24
C GLY A 235 2.69 -4.15 5.36
N THR A 236 3.32 -3.04 4.91
CA THR A 236 4.77 -2.90 5.00
C THR A 236 5.15 -1.44 5.22
N CYS A 237 6.12 -1.20 6.08
CA CYS A 237 6.72 0.12 6.26
C CYS A 237 8.15 0.02 6.80
N ILE A 238 8.90 1.12 6.69
CA ILE A 238 10.17 1.32 7.40
C ILE A 238 9.91 2.28 8.56
N LEU A 239 10.37 1.90 9.74
CA LEU A 239 10.35 2.75 10.92
C LEU A 239 11.59 2.44 11.78
N GLN A 240 12.32 3.48 12.20
CA GLN A 240 13.52 3.36 13.03
C GLN A 240 14.54 2.36 12.47
N ASN A 241 14.84 2.47 11.16
CA ASN A 241 15.79 1.61 10.47
C ASN A 241 15.43 0.10 10.52
N LYS A 242 14.14 -0.21 10.63
CA LYS A 242 13.60 -1.57 10.64
C LYS A 242 12.48 -1.71 9.63
N LEU A 243 12.39 -2.88 9.01
CA LEU A 243 11.35 -3.23 8.06
C LEU A 243 10.25 -4.02 8.77
N TYR A 244 9.03 -3.51 8.75
CA TYR A 244 7.84 -4.15 9.32
C TYR A 244 7.02 -4.80 8.22
N VAL A 245 6.57 -6.03 8.47
CA VAL A 245 5.68 -6.79 7.58
C VAL A 245 4.51 -7.33 8.40
N MET A 246 3.28 -7.02 8.00
CA MET A 246 2.09 -7.19 8.82
C MET A 246 0.93 -7.80 8.04
N GLY A 247 0.28 -8.81 8.59
CA GLY A 247 -0.89 -9.46 8.01
C GLY A 247 -0.63 -10.05 6.63
N GLY A 248 -1.55 -9.79 5.71
CA GLY A 248 -1.48 -10.26 4.33
C GLY A 248 -2.15 -11.62 4.11
N PHE A 249 -2.12 -12.07 2.86
CA PHE A 249 -2.67 -13.32 2.38
C PHE A 249 -1.54 -14.28 2.01
N SER A 250 -1.69 -15.55 2.39
CA SER A 250 -0.89 -16.69 1.93
C SER A 250 -1.83 -17.83 1.60
N GLY A 251 -1.59 -18.56 0.50
CA GLY A 251 -2.43 -19.67 0.07
C GLY A 251 -2.57 -20.78 1.11
N GLU A 252 -1.55 -20.99 1.91
CA GLU A 252 -1.55 -22.03 2.97
C GLU A 252 -2.37 -21.61 4.20
N GLU A 253 -2.25 -20.34 4.62
CA GLU A 253 -2.81 -19.85 5.88
C GLU A 253 -4.05 -18.96 5.69
N GLY A 254 -4.32 -18.56 4.45
CA GLY A 254 -5.30 -17.52 4.15
C GLY A 254 -4.85 -16.14 4.64
N ILE A 255 -5.80 -15.32 5.07
CA ILE A 255 -5.50 -13.99 5.65
C ILE A 255 -4.96 -14.18 7.06
N GLY A 256 -3.79 -13.60 7.34
CA GLY A 256 -3.02 -13.81 8.57
C GLY A 256 -3.09 -12.66 9.58
N THR A 257 -2.50 -12.90 10.75
CA THR A 257 -2.29 -11.91 11.82
C THR A 257 -0.80 -11.63 12.08
N THR A 258 0.10 -12.26 11.33
CA THR A 258 1.53 -12.20 11.59
C THR A 258 2.04 -10.76 11.54
N THR A 259 2.84 -10.37 12.52
CA THR A 259 3.64 -9.16 12.51
C THR A 259 5.09 -9.56 12.69
N ALA A 260 5.93 -9.25 11.71
CA ALA A 260 7.36 -9.50 11.74
C ALA A 260 8.13 -8.20 11.50
N VAL A 261 9.31 -8.11 12.10
CA VAL A 261 10.22 -6.99 11.91
C VAL A 261 11.62 -7.49 11.58
N TYR A 262 12.20 -6.96 10.52
CA TYR A 262 13.59 -7.17 10.15
C TYR A 262 14.44 -6.01 10.66
N ASP A 263 15.46 -6.33 11.40
CA ASP A 263 16.45 -5.37 11.87
C ASP A 263 17.63 -5.37 10.91
N PHE A 264 17.84 -4.25 10.19
CA PHE A 264 18.94 -4.14 9.22
C PHE A 264 20.33 -4.12 9.86
N GLN A 265 20.45 -3.82 11.14
CA GLN A 265 21.73 -3.85 11.85
C GLN A 265 22.08 -5.28 12.30
N LEU A 266 21.08 -6.01 12.77
CA LEU A 266 21.24 -7.40 13.23
C LEU A 266 21.11 -8.43 12.10
N ALA A 267 20.69 -8.01 10.90
CA ALA A 267 20.40 -8.86 9.76
C ALA A 267 19.48 -10.04 10.11
N SER A 268 18.43 -9.79 10.87
CA SER A 268 17.56 -10.85 11.38
C SER A 268 16.11 -10.43 11.56
N TRP A 269 15.21 -11.40 11.37
CA TRP A 269 13.78 -11.26 11.64
C TRP A 269 13.45 -11.61 13.09
N ARG A 270 12.49 -10.90 13.66
CA ARG A 270 11.81 -11.29 14.90
C ARG A 270 10.31 -11.09 14.77
N SER A 271 9.54 -11.91 15.47
CA SER A 271 8.09 -11.75 15.57
C SER A 271 7.75 -10.67 16.60
N LEU A 272 6.68 -9.94 16.33
CA LEU A 272 6.04 -9.01 17.25
C LEU A 272 4.66 -9.53 17.65
N ALA A 273 3.96 -8.77 18.50
CA ALA A 273 2.57 -9.04 18.84
C ALA A 273 1.74 -9.15 17.54
N PRO A 274 0.94 -10.21 17.38
CA PRO A 274 0.12 -10.39 16.18
C PRO A 274 -0.95 -9.29 16.09
N LEU A 275 -1.45 -9.07 14.88
CA LEU A 275 -2.59 -8.19 14.68
C LEU A 275 -3.79 -8.66 15.53
N PRO A 276 -4.63 -7.74 16.03
CA PRO A 276 -5.81 -8.09 16.82
C PRO A 276 -6.82 -8.98 16.08
N GLN A 277 -6.78 -8.91 14.75
CA GLN A 277 -7.64 -9.69 13.86
C GLN A 277 -6.89 -10.00 12.55
N ARG A 278 -7.35 -11.02 11.84
CA ARG A 278 -6.83 -11.37 10.51
C ARG A 278 -7.10 -10.21 9.55
N GLN A 279 -6.06 -9.75 8.85
CA GLN A 279 -6.15 -8.56 8.00
C GLN A 279 -5.21 -8.65 6.81
N ALA A 280 -5.74 -8.33 5.62
CA ALA A 280 -4.99 -8.17 4.37
C ALA A 280 -5.52 -6.96 3.61
N ALA A 281 -4.80 -6.50 2.60
CA ALA A 281 -5.26 -5.43 1.72
C ALA A 281 -5.61 -4.13 2.46
N MET A 282 -4.91 -3.86 3.54
CA MET A 282 -5.02 -2.64 4.33
C MET A 282 -4.15 -1.53 3.75
N GLY A 283 -4.55 -0.27 3.98
CA GLY A 283 -3.65 0.87 3.86
C GLY A 283 -2.67 0.90 5.03
N VAL A 284 -1.43 1.32 4.76
CA VAL A 284 -0.38 1.44 5.78
C VAL A 284 0.24 2.81 5.73
N VAL A 285 0.34 3.46 6.87
CA VAL A 285 1.10 4.69 7.01
C VAL A 285 1.87 4.69 8.34
N VAL A 286 2.95 5.43 8.34
CA VAL A 286 3.68 5.79 9.55
C VAL A 286 3.48 7.27 9.81
N LEU A 287 3.02 7.59 11.00
CA LEU A 287 2.94 8.98 11.46
C LEU A 287 3.65 9.09 12.82
N ASN A 288 4.68 9.93 12.86
CA ASN A 288 5.60 10.02 13.99
C ASN A 288 6.26 8.65 14.28
N HIS A 289 5.94 8.03 15.41
CA HIS A 289 6.47 6.71 15.83
C HIS A 289 5.39 5.63 15.85
N THR A 290 4.27 5.88 15.17
CA THR A 290 3.11 4.99 15.19
C THR A 290 2.85 4.47 13.78
N ILE A 291 2.69 3.16 13.65
CA ILE A 291 2.26 2.48 12.43
C ILE A 291 0.74 2.35 12.49
N TYR A 292 0.04 2.79 11.45
CA TYR A 292 -1.40 2.66 11.32
C TYR A 292 -1.74 1.69 10.19
N LEU A 293 -2.66 0.76 10.45
CA LEU A 293 -3.28 -0.11 9.46
C LEU A 293 -4.74 0.27 9.31
N ILE A 294 -5.19 0.49 8.08
CA ILE A 294 -6.46 1.16 7.78
C ILE A 294 -7.28 0.30 6.83
N GLY A 295 -8.48 -0.12 7.27
CA GLY A 295 -9.39 -0.94 6.48
C GLY A 295 -8.83 -2.31 6.14
N GLY A 296 -9.12 -2.81 4.95
CA GLY A 296 -8.64 -4.10 4.46
C GLY A 296 -9.73 -5.17 4.36
N TRP A 297 -9.30 -6.42 4.26
CA TRP A 297 -10.13 -7.62 4.28
C TRP A 297 -9.95 -8.40 5.59
N ALA A 298 -11.06 -8.86 6.14
CA ALA A 298 -11.09 -9.86 7.20
C ALA A 298 -10.86 -11.28 6.65
N ALA A 299 -10.83 -12.28 7.56
CA ALA A 299 -10.60 -13.68 7.21
C ALA A 299 -11.60 -14.24 6.17
N ASP A 300 -12.83 -13.80 6.22
CA ASP A 300 -13.92 -14.19 5.31
C ASP A 300 -13.96 -13.31 4.04
N ARG A 301 -12.96 -12.46 3.84
CA ARG A 301 -12.87 -11.44 2.77
C ARG A 301 -13.95 -10.36 2.84
N SER A 302 -14.64 -10.23 3.95
CA SER A 302 -15.48 -9.05 4.20
C SER A 302 -14.60 -7.80 4.32
N VAL A 303 -15.15 -6.69 3.86
CA VAL A 303 -14.44 -5.39 3.85
C VAL A 303 -14.51 -4.77 5.23
N MET A 304 -13.39 -4.29 5.73
CA MET A 304 -13.23 -3.77 7.07
C MET A 304 -13.20 -2.24 7.10
N ASN A 305 -13.73 -1.67 8.16
CA ASN A 305 -13.55 -0.25 8.50
C ASN A 305 -12.60 -0.05 9.69
N SER A 306 -12.03 -1.12 10.21
CA SER A 306 -11.16 -1.05 11.39
C SER A 306 -9.89 -0.27 11.12
N VAL A 307 -9.43 0.41 12.16
CA VAL A 307 -8.14 1.09 12.20
C VAL A 307 -7.40 0.62 13.45
N VAL A 308 -6.19 0.13 13.24
CA VAL A 308 -5.34 -0.31 14.35
C VAL A 308 -4.00 0.43 14.28
N ALA A 309 -3.44 0.72 15.43
CA ALA A 309 -2.19 1.44 15.57
C ALA A 309 -1.20 0.70 16.45
N LEU A 310 0.07 0.74 16.09
CA LEU A 310 1.18 0.20 16.87
C LEU A 310 2.17 1.33 17.18
N ASP A 311 2.26 1.71 18.44
CA ASP A 311 3.29 2.64 18.89
C ASP A 311 4.62 1.91 19.02
N VAL A 312 5.62 2.39 18.30
CA VAL A 312 6.99 1.86 18.33
C VAL A 312 7.86 2.79 19.20
N PRO A 313 8.29 2.35 20.37
CA PRO A 313 9.13 3.17 21.25
C PRO A 313 10.42 3.59 20.54
N LEU A 314 10.88 4.80 20.84
CA LEU A 314 12.23 5.21 20.42
C LEU A 314 13.25 4.28 21.08
N GLU A 315 14.16 3.74 20.29
CA GLU A 315 15.32 3.02 20.81
C GLU A 315 16.33 4.05 21.34
N ASN A 316 16.70 3.93 22.61
CA ASN A 316 17.68 4.79 23.29
C ASN A 316 19.11 4.50 22.82
#